data_245da1eab1e1a83b2caa30dfd76a7736
#
_entry.id   245da1eab1e1a83b2caa30dfd76a7736
#
_cell.length_a   1.000
_cell.length_b   1.000
_cell.length_c   1.000
_cell.angle_alpha   90.00
_cell.angle_beta   90.00
_cell.angle_gamma   90.00
#
_symmetry.space_group_name_H-M   'P 1'
#
loop_
_entity.id
_entity.type
_entity.pdbx_description
1 polymer ?
#
loop_
_entity_poly.entity_id
_entity_poly.type
_entity_poly.pdbx_seq_one_letter_code
_entity_poly.pdbx_strand_id
1 'polypeptide(L)'
;MVNLIIASHGDFAKGILMSGSMIFGEQENVEVVTFLPNEGPDDLDKHYQEALAKFNNDDQILFLVDLWGGSPFNRASLIQKQNPEKMAIIAGLNLPMLIEAYAGRLSQDTAAGLATYLVPVAKDGVKSVPEAKEETEAKTSEKIVGLKEGHINIKLARLDTRLLHGQVATAWTPDSKANRIIVVSDAVAKDELRKSLIQQAAPNNVRANIVPISKMIEVAKDDRFGGVDAFLLFETVEDVLTAVEGGVPIKSLNVGSMAHSEGKTMVNKVLSMDKNDVAAFEKLRDLGVEFD
;
A
#
# COMPACT_ATOMS: atom_id res chain seq x y z
N MET A 1 16.22 11.76 24.35
CA MET A 1 14.78 11.40 24.35
C MET A 1 14.26 11.61 22.93
N VAL A 2 13.45 10.69 22.40
CA VAL A 2 12.87 10.79 21.06
C VAL A 2 11.63 11.70 21.09
N ASN A 3 11.55 12.68 20.18
CA ASN A 3 10.40 13.55 20.01
C ASN A 3 9.34 12.86 19.11
N LEU A 4 8.07 13.17 19.31
CA LEU A 4 6.98 12.51 18.60
C LEU A 4 6.20 13.53 17.76
N ILE A 5 5.88 13.15 16.53
CA ILE A 5 4.90 13.84 15.69
C ILE A 5 3.76 12.86 15.40
N ILE A 6 2.57 13.18 15.88
CA ILE A 6 1.35 12.41 15.64
C ILE A 6 0.63 13.03 14.44
N ALA A 7 0.47 12.29 13.34
CA ALA A 7 -0.13 12.84 12.14
C ALA A 7 -1.28 11.99 11.61
N SER A 8 -2.35 12.64 11.14
CA SER A 8 -3.52 11.92 10.66
C SER A 8 -4.37 12.71 9.65
N HIS A 9 -5.21 11.96 8.94
CA HIS A 9 -6.38 12.55 8.28
C HIS A 9 -7.38 13.04 9.35
N GLY A 10 -7.98 14.22 9.10
CA GLY A 10 -8.93 14.84 10.04
C GLY A 10 -8.33 15.07 11.42
N ASP A 11 -9.18 15.10 12.42
CA ASP A 11 -8.79 15.39 13.81
C ASP A 11 -8.41 14.15 14.64
N PHE A 12 -8.17 13.00 14.01
CA PHE A 12 -7.81 11.78 14.73
C PHE A 12 -6.54 11.94 15.57
N ALA A 13 -5.51 12.62 15.03
CA ALA A 13 -4.27 12.89 15.77
C ALA A 13 -4.51 13.71 17.06
N LYS A 14 -5.39 14.72 17.00
CA LYS A 14 -5.79 15.49 18.20
C LYS A 14 -6.56 14.63 19.21
N GLY A 15 -7.49 13.82 18.69
CA GLY A 15 -8.32 12.93 19.54
C GLY A 15 -7.48 11.88 20.27
N ILE A 16 -6.55 11.25 19.59
CA ILE A 16 -5.69 10.22 20.20
C ILE A 16 -4.67 10.84 21.17
N LEU A 17 -4.15 12.05 20.88
CA LEU A 17 -3.32 12.80 21.85
C LEU A 17 -4.08 13.09 23.12
N MET A 18 -5.31 13.61 23.03
CA MET A 18 -6.17 13.87 24.18
C MET A 18 -6.41 12.59 25.00
N SER A 19 -6.71 11.47 24.35
CA SER A 19 -6.88 10.18 25.02
C SER A 19 -5.61 9.71 25.71
N GLY A 20 -4.47 9.88 25.06
CA GLY A 20 -3.14 9.57 25.62
C GLY A 20 -2.85 10.41 26.86
N SER A 21 -3.13 11.72 26.83
CA SER A 21 -2.94 12.63 27.96
C SER A 21 -3.84 12.27 29.16
N MET A 22 -5.05 11.77 28.91
CA MET A 22 -5.94 11.29 30.00
C MET A 22 -5.38 10.06 30.71
N ILE A 23 -4.62 9.21 30.04
CA ILE A 23 -4.11 7.94 30.58
C ILE A 23 -2.71 8.11 31.17
N PHE A 24 -1.83 8.81 30.47
CA PHE A 24 -0.40 8.90 30.80
C PHE A 24 0.01 10.29 31.34
N GLY A 25 -0.88 11.29 31.26
CA GLY A 25 -0.57 12.69 31.53
C GLY A 25 -0.05 13.43 30.29
N GLU A 26 -0.02 14.76 30.38
CA GLU A 26 0.53 15.61 29.31
C GLU A 26 2.00 15.33 29.08
N GLN A 27 2.41 15.30 27.82
CA GLN A 27 3.76 14.96 27.40
C GLN A 27 4.40 16.12 26.67
N GLU A 28 5.61 16.49 27.07
CA GLU A 28 6.45 17.44 26.33
C GLU A 28 7.02 16.81 25.07
N ASN A 29 7.39 17.65 24.10
CA ASN A 29 7.99 17.22 22.83
C ASN A 29 7.11 16.23 22.03
N VAL A 30 5.81 16.50 22.02
CA VAL A 30 4.80 15.79 21.22
C VAL A 30 4.02 16.81 20.41
N GLU A 31 4.09 16.73 19.11
CA GLU A 31 3.41 17.63 18.18
C GLU A 31 2.35 16.89 17.39
N VAL A 32 1.33 17.64 16.95
CA VAL A 32 0.21 17.10 16.17
C VAL A 32 0.14 17.76 14.82
N VAL A 33 -0.01 16.94 13.78
CA VAL A 33 -0.24 17.35 12.41
C VAL A 33 -1.56 16.74 11.92
N THR A 34 -2.48 17.59 11.49
CA THR A 34 -3.77 17.15 10.90
C THR A 34 -3.81 17.50 9.42
N PHE A 35 -4.48 16.66 8.65
CA PHE A 35 -4.78 16.90 7.25
C PHE A 35 -6.30 16.98 7.07
N LEU A 36 -6.82 18.18 6.88
CA LEU A 36 -8.26 18.44 6.84
C LEU A 36 -8.84 18.32 5.41
N PRO A 37 -10.16 18.14 5.25
CA PRO A 37 -10.77 17.90 3.93
C PRO A 37 -10.56 19.00 2.89
N ASN A 38 -10.30 20.24 3.34
CA ASN A 38 -10.12 21.40 2.46
C ASN A 38 -8.64 21.74 2.20
N GLU A 39 -7.72 20.91 2.67
CA GLU A 39 -6.28 21.12 2.58
C GLU A 39 -5.66 20.30 1.44
N GLY A 40 -4.61 20.87 0.86
CA GLY A 40 -3.78 20.22 -0.14
C GLY A 40 -2.45 19.72 0.44
N PRO A 41 -1.61 19.09 -0.40
CA PRO A 41 -0.28 18.65 0.00
C PRO A 41 0.62 19.75 0.55
N ASP A 42 0.51 20.97 0.01
CA ASP A 42 1.32 22.13 0.44
C ASP A 42 0.94 22.60 1.85
N ASP A 43 -0.34 22.54 2.21
CA ASP A 43 -0.81 22.87 3.56
C ASP A 43 -0.25 21.84 4.57
N LEU A 44 -0.29 20.57 4.21
CA LEU A 44 0.24 19.50 5.05
C LEU A 44 1.76 19.62 5.25
N ASP A 45 2.51 20.00 4.19
CA ASP A 45 3.94 20.28 4.32
C ASP A 45 4.21 21.43 5.29
N LYS A 46 3.42 22.50 5.23
CA LYS A 46 3.52 23.62 6.15
C LYS A 46 3.27 23.17 7.60
N HIS A 47 2.24 22.36 7.84
CA HIS A 47 1.96 21.83 9.18
C HIS A 47 3.12 20.99 9.72
N TYR A 48 3.74 20.17 8.87
CA TYR A 48 4.94 19.42 9.27
C TYR A 48 6.12 20.34 9.58
N GLN A 49 6.35 21.38 8.78
CA GLN A 49 7.42 22.35 9.02
C GLN A 49 7.20 23.10 10.34
N GLU A 50 5.98 23.52 10.63
CA GLU A 50 5.60 24.18 11.89
C GLU A 50 5.81 23.26 13.10
N ALA A 51 5.48 21.97 12.99
CA ALA A 51 5.72 20.98 14.04
C ALA A 51 7.23 20.74 14.25
N LEU A 52 7.97 20.56 13.17
CA LEU A 52 9.43 20.32 13.22
C LEU A 52 10.19 21.52 13.78
N ALA A 53 9.75 22.75 13.51
CA ALA A 53 10.39 23.97 14.00
C ALA A 53 10.38 24.12 15.53
N LYS A 54 9.57 23.32 16.24
CA LYS A 54 9.53 23.27 17.69
C LYS A 54 10.60 22.39 18.32
N PHE A 55 11.29 21.60 17.50
CA PHE A 55 12.36 20.69 17.90
C PHE A 55 13.73 21.21 17.47
N ASN A 56 14.80 20.70 18.09
CA ASN A 56 16.15 21.05 17.68
C ASN A 56 16.58 20.19 16.48
N ASN A 57 17.49 20.71 15.65
CA ASN A 57 17.98 20.05 14.44
C ASN A 57 18.67 18.69 14.71
N ASP A 58 19.16 18.47 15.93
CA ASP A 58 19.84 17.24 16.32
C ASP A 58 18.94 16.22 17.01
N ASP A 59 17.67 16.54 17.20
CA ASP A 59 16.73 15.65 17.88
C ASP A 59 16.36 14.44 17.02
N GLN A 60 16.11 13.32 17.70
CA GLN A 60 15.52 12.13 17.13
C GLN A 60 14.01 12.29 17.06
N ILE A 61 13.39 12.04 15.92
CA ILE A 61 11.96 12.29 15.69
C ILE A 61 11.27 11.02 15.17
N LEU A 62 10.24 10.57 15.87
CA LEU A 62 9.39 9.48 15.42
C LEU A 62 8.01 10.03 14.98
N PHE A 63 7.67 9.79 13.72
CA PHE A 63 6.33 10.06 13.20
C PHE A 63 5.42 8.86 13.47
N LEU A 64 4.30 9.11 14.13
CA LEU A 64 3.22 8.16 14.34
C LEU A 64 2.05 8.56 13.46
N VAL A 65 1.81 7.83 12.37
CA VAL A 65 0.80 8.21 11.38
C VAL A 65 -0.37 7.21 11.36
N ASP A 66 -1.54 7.68 11.00
CA ASP A 66 -2.77 6.89 11.01
C ASP A 66 -2.75 5.78 9.96
N LEU A 67 -2.38 6.07 8.71
CA LEU A 67 -2.54 5.17 7.59
C LEU A 67 -1.28 5.09 6.74
N TRP A 68 -0.81 3.86 6.49
CA TRP A 68 0.28 3.62 5.55
C TRP A 68 -0.12 4.02 4.13
N GLY A 69 0.74 4.78 3.46
CA GLY A 69 0.49 5.26 2.10
C GLY A 69 -0.54 6.38 1.97
N GLY A 70 -1.14 6.83 3.09
CA GLY A 70 -1.98 8.03 3.13
C GLY A 70 -1.18 9.33 2.95
N SER A 71 -1.86 10.46 2.73
CA SER A 71 -1.20 11.76 2.54
C SER A 71 -0.28 12.13 3.71
N PRO A 72 -0.67 12.00 5.00
CA PRO A 72 0.22 12.24 6.12
C PRO A 72 1.49 11.38 6.08
N PHE A 73 1.35 10.07 5.79
CA PHE A 73 2.49 9.17 5.66
C PHE A 73 3.42 9.56 4.50
N ASN A 74 2.86 9.86 3.33
CA ASN A 74 3.65 10.16 2.13
C ASN A 74 4.48 11.44 2.32
N ARG A 75 3.91 12.49 2.95
CA ARG A 75 4.65 13.73 3.25
C ARG A 75 5.70 13.51 4.34
N ALA A 76 5.38 12.81 5.43
CA ALA A 76 6.35 12.42 6.45
C ALA A 76 7.52 11.62 5.85
N SER A 77 7.24 10.73 4.88
CA SER A 77 8.29 9.93 4.21
C SER A 77 9.27 10.77 3.39
N LEU A 78 8.80 11.87 2.77
CA LEU A 78 9.69 12.80 2.06
C LEU A 78 10.63 13.53 3.05
N ILE A 79 10.12 13.90 4.22
CA ILE A 79 10.88 14.54 5.28
C ILE A 79 11.90 13.56 5.88
N GLN A 80 11.46 12.35 6.21
CA GLN A 80 12.31 11.29 6.78
C GLN A 80 13.49 10.94 5.86
N LYS A 81 13.28 10.89 4.54
CA LYS A 81 14.33 10.63 3.55
C LYS A 81 15.47 11.67 3.54
N GLN A 82 15.21 12.89 4.00
CA GLN A 82 16.23 13.93 4.09
C GLN A 82 17.13 13.75 5.33
N ASN A 83 16.62 13.08 6.38
CA ASN A 83 17.33 12.83 7.63
C ASN A 83 17.08 11.40 8.14
N PRO A 84 17.46 10.36 7.39
CA PRO A 84 17.11 8.97 7.70
C PRO A 84 17.72 8.45 9.01
N GLU A 85 18.85 9.00 9.42
CA GLU A 85 19.54 8.63 10.67
C GLU A 85 18.87 9.19 11.94
N LYS A 86 18.04 10.24 11.78
CA LYS A 86 17.40 10.93 12.91
C LYS A 86 15.89 10.72 12.95
N MET A 87 15.30 10.22 11.89
CA MET A 87 13.85 10.15 11.73
C MET A 87 13.36 8.75 11.37
N ALA A 88 12.26 8.32 11.98
CA ALA A 88 11.57 7.09 11.66
C ALA A 88 10.05 7.32 11.59
N ILE A 89 9.33 6.40 10.96
CA ILE A 89 7.88 6.48 10.79
C ILE A 89 7.25 5.14 11.14
N ILE A 90 6.16 5.19 11.90
CA ILE A 90 5.24 4.07 12.09
C ILE A 90 3.87 4.49 11.59
N ALA A 91 3.23 3.65 10.80
CA ALA A 91 1.84 3.81 10.39
C ALA A 91 0.94 2.75 11.07
N GLY A 92 -0.36 3.04 11.13
CA GLY A 92 -1.31 2.22 11.88
C GLY A 92 -1.43 2.65 13.34
N LEU A 93 -1.30 3.96 13.58
CA LEU A 93 -1.40 4.57 14.91
C LEU A 93 -2.63 4.06 15.66
N ASN A 94 -2.40 3.57 16.85
CA ASN A 94 -3.43 3.22 17.84
C ASN A 94 -3.03 3.68 19.25
N LEU A 95 -3.99 3.68 20.16
CA LEU A 95 -3.76 4.20 21.52
C LEU A 95 -2.73 3.38 22.31
N PRO A 96 -2.70 2.04 22.28
CA PRO A 96 -1.63 1.25 22.88
C PRO A 96 -0.23 1.64 22.38
N MET A 97 -0.06 1.85 21.07
CA MET A 97 1.19 2.35 20.49
C MET A 97 1.61 3.70 21.07
N LEU A 98 0.67 4.64 21.17
CA LEU A 98 0.95 5.98 21.68
C LEU A 98 1.35 5.96 23.15
N ILE A 99 0.63 5.22 23.99
CA ILE A 99 0.94 5.08 25.42
C ILE A 99 2.34 4.48 25.61
N GLU A 100 2.64 3.42 24.86
CA GLU A 100 3.95 2.79 24.94
C GLU A 100 5.06 3.67 24.34
N ALA A 101 4.76 4.52 23.34
CA ALA A 101 5.73 5.49 22.83
C ALA A 101 6.12 6.51 23.92
N TYR A 102 5.20 6.94 24.78
CA TYR A 102 5.51 7.83 25.89
C TYR A 102 6.44 7.19 26.91
N ALA A 103 6.27 5.91 27.21
CA ALA A 103 7.17 5.18 28.10
C ALA A 103 8.49 4.83 27.42
N GLY A 104 8.44 4.25 26.22
CA GLY A 104 9.58 3.72 25.50
C GLY A 104 10.60 4.78 25.09
N ARG A 105 10.17 6.00 24.75
CA ARG A 105 11.08 7.11 24.36
C ARG A 105 12.02 7.57 25.47
N LEU A 106 11.80 7.14 26.72
CA LEU A 106 12.70 7.41 27.84
C LEU A 106 13.88 6.44 27.88
N SER A 107 13.76 5.29 27.22
CA SER A 107 14.77 4.22 27.23
C SER A 107 15.38 3.95 25.86
N GLN A 108 14.80 4.47 24.79
CA GLN A 108 15.29 4.33 23.43
C GLN A 108 15.98 5.62 22.98
N ASP A 109 17.23 5.49 22.54
CA ASP A 109 18.05 6.64 22.16
C ASP A 109 17.79 7.12 20.73
N THR A 110 17.21 6.27 19.85
CA THR A 110 16.99 6.60 18.44
C THR A 110 15.53 6.40 18.02
N ALA A 111 15.10 7.20 17.05
CA ALA A 111 13.76 7.08 16.45
C ALA A 111 13.55 5.69 15.82
N ALA A 112 14.55 5.14 15.14
CA ALA A 112 14.49 3.81 14.55
C ALA A 112 14.41 2.69 15.61
N GLY A 113 15.15 2.82 16.73
CA GLY A 113 15.09 1.89 17.85
C GLY A 113 13.68 1.89 18.48
N LEU A 114 13.14 3.09 18.75
CA LEU A 114 11.80 3.24 19.29
C LEU A 114 10.74 2.68 18.31
N ALA A 115 10.87 2.94 17.02
CA ALA A 115 9.96 2.39 16.01
C ALA A 115 9.95 0.85 16.01
N THR A 116 11.13 0.23 16.05
CA THR A 116 11.26 -1.23 16.10
C THR A 116 10.62 -1.81 17.37
N TYR A 117 10.80 -1.14 18.50
CA TYR A 117 10.22 -1.54 19.78
C TYR A 117 8.68 -1.46 19.78
N LEU A 118 8.09 -0.42 19.16
CA LEU A 118 6.66 -0.16 19.21
C LEU A 118 5.82 -1.02 18.28
N VAL A 119 6.35 -1.49 17.16
CA VAL A 119 5.58 -2.27 16.16
C VAL A 119 4.90 -3.50 16.74
N PRO A 120 5.59 -4.39 17.53
CA PRO A 120 4.92 -5.52 18.16
C PRO A 120 3.85 -5.10 19.17
N VAL A 121 4.09 -4.05 19.96
CA VAL A 121 3.13 -3.53 20.95
C VAL A 121 1.85 -3.04 20.28
N ALA A 122 1.99 -2.30 19.19
CA ALA A 122 0.85 -1.80 18.42
C ALA A 122 -0.02 -2.94 17.88
N LYS A 123 0.60 -4.00 17.38
CA LYS A 123 -0.09 -5.19 16.90
C LYS A 123 -0.80 -5.94 18.01
N ASP A 124 -0.15 -6.11 19.15
CA ASP A 124 -0.74 -6.77 20.34
C ASP A 124 -1.88 -5.94 20.97
N GLY A 125 -1.90 -4.65 20.70
CA GLY A 125 -2.99 -3.75 21.14
C GLY A 125 -4.33 -3.96 20.47
N VAL A 126 -4.41 -4.74 19.38
CA VAL A 126 -5.65 -5.07 18.68
C VAL A 126 -6.20 -6.39 19.22
N LYS A 127 -7.27 -6.33 20.01
CA LYS A 127 -7.88 -7.50 20.66
C LYS A 127 -9.38 -7.54 20.43
N SER A 128 -9.98 -8.72 20.48
CA SER A 128 -11.42 -8.91 20.30
C SER A 128 -12.06 -9.64 21.49
N VAL A 129 -13.37 -9.43 21.66
CA VAL A 129 -14.21 -10.23 22.58
C VAL A 129 -15.44 -10.71 21.79
N PRO A 130 -15.72 -12.03 21.69
CA PRO A 130 -14.88 -13.12 22.19
C PRO A 130 -13.49 -13.12 21.55
N GLU A 131 -12.51 -13.63 22.26
CA GLU A 131 -11.14 -13.69 21.78
C GLU A 131 -11.10 -14.27 20.36
N ALA A 132 -10.56 -13.52 19.40
CA ALA A 132 -10.30 -14.07 18.09
C ALA A 132 -9.46 -15.32 18.32
N LYS A 133 -9.94 -16.50 17.88
CA LYS A 133 -9.06 -17.65 17.84
C LYS A 133 -7.87 -17.20 17.03
N GLU A 134 -6.71 -17.10 17.67
CA GLU A 134 -5.46 -17.08 16.93
C GLU A 134 -5.54 -18.35 16.07
N GLU A 135 -5.89 -18.20 14.81
CA GLU A 135 -5.29 -19.08 13.83
C GLU A 135 -3.81 -18.80 14.06
N THR A 136 -3.19 -19.68 14.86
CA THR A 136 -1.75 -19.71 15.04
C THR A 136 -1.22 -19.41 13.65
N GLU A 137 -0.62 -18.23 13.50
CA GLU A 137 0.31 -18.03 12.41
C GLU A 137 1.35 -19.15 12.63
N ALA A 138 0.99 -20.34 12.14
CA ALA A 138 1.99 -21.26 11.70
C ALA A 138 2.83 -20.35 10.84
N LYS A 139 4.03 -19.98 11.36
CA LYS A 139 5.12 -19.50 10.55
C LYS A 139 4.97 -20.32 9.30
N THR A 140 4.35 -19.71 8.29
CA THR A 140 4.22 -20.33 7.00
C THR A 140 5.65 -20.32 6.51
N SER A 141 6.39 -21.34 7.01
CA SER A 141 7.45 -21.89 6.18
C SER A 141 6.82 -21.89 4.81
N GLU A 142 7.40 -21.12 3.90
CA GLU A 142 7.05 -21.03 2.51
C GLU A 142 6.37 -22.32 2.04
N LYS A 143 5.06 -22.43 2.19
CA LYS A 143 4.29 -23.17 1.24
C LYS A 143 4.37 -22.31 -0.01
N ILE A 144 5.46 -22.46 -0.73
CA ILE A 144 5.44 -22.37 -2.17
C ILE A 144 4.14 -23.08 -2.51
N VAL A 145 3.14 -22.35 -3.01
CA VAL A 145 1.93 -22.94 -3.60
C VAL A 145 2.51 -23.99 -4.53
N GLY A 146 2.35 -25.27 -4.14
CA GLY A 146 3.21 -26.32 -4.65
C GLY A 146 3.15 -26.26 -6.15
N LEU A 147 4.31 -26.24 -6.79
CA LEU A 147 4.44 -26.40 -8.23
C LEU A 147 3.59 -27.62 -8.57
N LYS A 148 2.43 -27.41 -9.17
CA LYS A 148 1.56 -28.45 -9.68
C LYS A 148 1.67 -28.42 -11.19
N GLU A 149 1.71 -29.57 -11.81
CA GLU A 149 1.62 -29.66 -13.26
C GLU A 149 0.39 -28.92 -13.76
N GLY A 150 0.56 -28.12 -14.80
CA GLY A 150 -0.45 -27.31 -15.44
C GLY A 150 -0.05 -25.82 -15.48
N HIS A 151 -0.67 -25.09 -16.39
CA HIS A 151 -0.44 -23.68 -16.56
C HIS A 151 -1.18 -22.83 -15.50
N ILE A 152 -0.72 -21.63 -15.29
CA ILE A 152 -1.37 -20.64 -14.44
C ILE A 152 -2.82 -20.40 -14.88
N ASN A 153 -3.73 -20.37 -13.92
CA ASN A 153 -5.14 -20.13 -14.16
C ASN A 153 -5.48 -18.67 -13.87
N ILE A 154 -5.81 -17.88 -14.90
CA ILE A 154 -6.18 -16.48 -14.74
C ILE A 154 -7.66 -16.40 -14.40
N LYS A 155 -7.97 -16.06 -13.16
CA LYS A 155 -9.32 -15.89 -12.62
C LYS A 155 -9.93 -14.53 -12.99
N LEU A 156 -9.08 -13.51 -13.01
CA LEU A 156 -9.46 -12.15 -13.31
C LEU A 156 -8.25 -11.41 -13.89
N ALA A 157 -8.44 -10.63 -14.95
CA ALA A 157 -7.52 -9.62 -15.39
C ALA A 157 -8.22 -8.26 -15.29
N ARG A 158 -7.56 -7.28 -14.67
CA ARG A 158 -8.12 -5.95 -14.46
C ARG A 158 -7.13 -4.86 -14.82
N LEU A 159 -7.61 -3.87 -15.56
CA LEU A 159 -6.93 -2.61 -15.80
C LEU A 159 -7.36 -1.59 -14.76
N ASP A 160 -6.45 -1.14 -13.93
CA ASP A 160 -6.69 -0.08 -12.94
C ASP A 160 -5.39 0.68 -12.70
N THR A 161 -5.36 1.96 -13.07
CA THR A 161 -4.14 2.82 -12.92
C THR A 161 -3.65 2.94 -11.48
N ARG A 162 -4.50 2.66 -10.50
CA ARG A 162 -4.12 2.63 -9.07
C ARG A 162 -3.57 1.27 -8.64
N LEU A 163 -3.64 0.24 -9.51
CA LEU A 163 -3.23 -1.14 -9.23
C LEU A 163 -3.91 -1.72 -7.97
N LEU A 164 -3.13 -2.29 -7.05
CA LEU A 164 -3.67 -2.85 -5.81
C LEU A 164 -3.91 -1.75 -4.78
N HIS A 165 -5.18 -1.50 -4.49
CA HIS A 165 -5.65 -0.53 -3.50
C HIS A 165 -6.86 -1.09 -2.73
N GLY A 166 -7.38 -0.34 -1.75
CA GLY A 166 -8.42 -0.81 -0.83
C GLY A 166 -9.58 -1.55 -1.47
N GLN A 167 -10.22 -1.00 -2.51
CA GLN A 167 -11.34 -1.66 -3.20
C GLN A 167 -10.93 -2.96 -3.93
N VAL A 168 -9.74 -2.96 -4.54
CA VAL A 168 -9.21 -4.17 -5.21
C VAL A 168 -8.90 -5.25 -4.17
N ALA A 169 -8.31 -4.87 -3.05
CA ALA A 169 -7.98 -5.80 -1.97
C ALA A 169 -9.23 -6.38 -1.28
N THR A 170 -10.24 -5.55 -1.00
CA THR A 170 -11.39 -5.93 -0.16
C THR A 170 -12.59 -6.48 -0.91
N ALA A 171 -12.80 -6.08 -2.17
CA ALA A 171 -13.94 -6.54 -2.98
C ALA A 171 -13.49 -7.49 -4.11
N TRP A 172 -12.65 -7.02 -5.01
CA TRP A 172 -12.29 -7.79 -6.21
C TRP A 172 -11.46 -9.04 -5.92
N THR A 173 -10.56 -8.99 -4.93
CA THR A 173 -9.72 -10.14 -4.59
C THR A 173 -10.54 -11.32 -4.05
N PRO A 174 -11.46 -11.16 -3.08
CA PRO A 174 -12.35 -12.25 -2.64
C PRO A 174 -13.26 -12.77 -3.76
N ASP A 175 -13.85 -11.88 -4.55
CA ASP A 175 -14.78 -12.27 -5.65
C ASP A 175 -14.07 -13.08 -6.73
N SER A 176 -12.83 -12.77 -7.05
CA SER A 176 -12.03 -13.52 -8.04
C SER A 176 -11.70 -14.95 -7.61
N LYS A 177 -11.74 -15.23 -6.30
CA LYS A 177 -11.26 -16.49 -5.68
C LYS A 177 -9.81 -16.81 -6.05
N ALA A 178 -9.02 -15.80 -6.37
CA ALA A 178 -7.60 -15.94 -6.66
C ALA A 178 -6.80 -16.23 -5.39
N ASN A 179 -5.81 -17.10 -5.50
CA ASN A 179 -4.85 -17.34 -4.42
C ASN A 179 -3.57 -16.51 -4.56
N ARG A 180 -3.47 -15.74 -5.66
CA ARG A 180 -2.33 -14.89 -5.97
C ARG A 180 -2.76 -13.64 -6.73
N ILE A 181 -2.30 -12.47 -6.27
CA ILE A 181 -2.39 -11.23 -7.03
C ILE A 181 -1.05 -11.05 -7.76
N ILE A 182 -1.09 -10.74 -9.04
CA ILE A 182 0.11 -10.47 -9.83
C ILE A 182 -0.05 -9.10 -10.51
N VAL A 183 0.73 -8.14 -10.07
CA VAL A 183 0.84 -6.84 -10.75
C VAL A 183 1.85 -6.99 -11.89
N VAL A 184 1.39 -6.75 -13.09
CA VAL A 184 2.18 -6.90 -14.32
C VAL A 184 2.50 -5.51 -14.86
N SER A 185 3.70 -5.01 -14.60
CA SER A 185 4.15 -3.69 -15.05
C SER A 185 5.67 -3.59 -14.99
N ASP A 186 6.29 -3.20 -16.09
CA ASP A 186 7.74 -3.00 -16.17
C ASP A 186 8.19 -1.79 -15.33
N ALA A 187 7.35 -0.75 -15.25
CA ALA A 187 7.63 0.45 -14.47
C ALA A 187 7.64 0.15 -12.97
N VAL A 188 6.59 -0.53 -12.47
CA VAL A 188 6.48 -0.88 -11.05
C VAL A 188 7.51 -1.93 -10.67
N ALA A 189 7.85 -2.87 -11.57
CA ALA A 189 8.86 -3.89 -11.32
C ALA A 189 10.26 -3.32 -11.06
N LYS A 190 10.54 -2.10 -11.49
CA LYS A 190 11.81 -1.38 -11.26
C LYS A 190 11.77 -0.41 -10.08
N ASP A 191 10.61 -0.16 -9.50
CA ASP A 191 10.40 0.79 -8.39
C ASP A 191 10.20 0.03 -7.07
N GLU A 192 11.27 -0.09 -6.28
CA GLU A 192 11.25 -0.84 -5.01
C GLU A 192 10.28 -0.23 -3.98
N LEU A 193 10.05 1.08 -4.03
CA LEU A 193 9.09 1.73 -3.13
C LEU A 193 7.66 1.34 -3.51
N ARG A 194 7.30 1.45 -4.80
CA ARG A 194 5.97 1.06 -5.28
C ARG A 194 5.71 -0.44 -5.07
N LYS A 195 6.72 -1.30 -5.27
CA LYS A 195 6.61 -2.74 -4.95
C LYS A 195 6.24 -2.98 -3.50
N SER A 196 6.99 -2.36 -2.57
CA SER A 196 6.75 -2.51 -1.15
C SER A 196 5.35 -2.06 -0.76
N LEU A 197 4.89 -0.91 -1.26
CA LEU A 197 3.56 -0.37 -1.00
C LEU A 197 2.45 -1.30 -1.52
N ILE A 198 2.61 -1.83 -2.73
CA ILE A 198 1.64 -2.76 -3.33
C ILE A 198 1.60 -4.09 -2.56
N GLN A 199 2.74 -4.64 -2.17
CA GLN A 199 2.80 -5.88 -1.39
C GLN A 199 2.11 -5.74 -0.04
N GLN A 200 2.23 -4.57 0.60
CA GLN A 200 1.58 -4.29 1.88
C GLN A 200 0.08 -4.02 1.76
N ALA A 201 -0.40 -3.58 0.59
CA ALA A 201 -1.82 -3.41 0.32
C ALA A 201 -2.55 -4.74 0.07
N ALA A 202 -1.82 -5.86 -0.04
CA ALA A 202 -2.41 -7.18 -0.26
C ALA A 202 -3.17 -7.68 0.98
N PRO A 203 -4.31 -8.36 0.81
CA PRO A 203 -4.99 -9.02 1.91
C PRO A 203 -4.10 -10.08 2.56
N ASN A 204 -4.25 -10.31 3.87
CA ASN A 204 -3.40 -11.21 4.67
C ASN A 204 -3.32 -12.65 4.13
N ASN A 205 -4.35 -13.11 3.41
CA ASN A 205 -4.45 -14.47 2.89
C ASN A 205 -4.05 -14.63 1.42
N VAL A 206 -3.69 -13.53 0.72
CA VAL A 206 -3.32 -13.54 -0.70
C VAL A 206 -2.01 -12.78 -0.91
N ARG A 207 -1.00 -13.44 -1.48
CA ARG A 207 0.27 -12.78 -1.78
C ARG A 207 0.17 -11.93 -3.04
N ALA A 208 0.73 -10.72 -3.00
CA ALA A 208 0.94 -9.90 -4.18
C ALA A 208 2.38 -10.05 -4.69
N ASN A 209 2.50 -10.37 -5.95
CA ASN A 209 3.76 -10.39 -6.68
C ASN A 209 3.77 -9.28 -7.73
N ILE A 210 4.88 -8.62 -7.90
CA ILE A 210 5.07 -7.62 -8.94
C ILE A 210 6.11 -8.18 -9.91
N VAL A 211 5.74 -8.28 -11.17
CA VAL A 211 6.60 -8.85 -12.20
C VAL A 211 6.63 -7.98 -13.45
N PRO A 212 7.76 -7.92 -14.17
CA PRO A 212 7.79 -7.33 -15.51
C PRO A 212 6.94 -8.15 -16.48
N ILE A 213 6.46 -7.53 -17.56
CA ILE A 213 5.59 -8.17 -18.56
C ILE A 213 6.27 -9.42 -19.16
N SER A 214 7.55 -9.33 -19.47
CA SER A 214 8.33 -10.47 -19.97
C SER A 214 8.29 -11.68 -19.04
N LYS A 215 8.36 -11.45 -17.72
CA LYS A 215 8.29 -12.53 -16.73
C LYS A 215 6.90 -13.15 -16.65
N MET A 216 5.83 -12.36 -16.77
CA MET A 216 4.47 -12.88 -16.83
C MET A 216 4.26 -13.77 -18.07
N ILE A 217 4.81 -13.38 -19.22
CA ILE A 217 4.78 -14.18 -20.45
C ILE A 217 5.51 -15.54 -20.27
N GLU A 218 6.66 -15.55 -19.60
CA GLU A 218 7.36 -16.80 -19.26
C GLU A 218 6.51 -17.69 -18.35
N VAL A 219 5.95 -17.12 -17.28
CA VAL A 219 5.10 -17.84 -16.31
C VAL A 219 3.85 -18.43 -16.98
N ALA A 220 3.24 -17.70 -17.91
CA ALA A 220 2.05 -18.16 -18.63
C ALA A 220 2.32 -19.39 -19.51
N LYS A 221 3.57 -19.57 -19.99
CA LYS A 221 4.01 -20.71 -20.82
C LYS A 221 4.56 -21.88 -20.01
N ASP A 222 4.81 -21.67 -18.73
CA ASP A 222 5.44 -22.67 -17.87
C ASP A 222 4.36 -23.59 -17.25
N ASP A 223 4.53 -24.89 -17.41
CA ASP A 223 3.60 -25.94 -16.97
C ASP A 223 3.71 -26.29 -15.47
N ARG A 224 4.54 -25.59 -14.71
CA ARG A 224 4.69 -25.80 -13.27
C ARG A 224 3.73 -24.97 -12.42
N PHE A 225 2.93 -24.10 -13.02
CA PHE A 225 2.08 -23.14 -12.30
C PHE A 225 0.59 -23.52 -12.22
N GLY A 226 0.21 -24.79 -12.45
CA GLY A 226 -1.18 -25.26 -12.39
C GLY A 226 -1.87 -25.15 -11.03
N GLY A 227 -1.12 -24.86 -9.96
CA GLY A 227 -1.68 -24.53 -8.64
C GLY A 227 -1.94 -23.06 -8.38
N VAL A 228 -1.66 -22.17 -9.35
CA VAL A 228 -1.80 -20.71 -9.20
C VAL A 228 -3.08 -20.25 -9.86
N ASP A 229 -4.05 -19.83 -9.03
CA ASP A 229 -5.22 -19.07 -9.44
C ASP A 229 -4.89 -17.58 -9.33
N ALA A 230 -4.69 -16.88 -10.46
CA ALA A 230 -4.15 -15.54 -10.50
C ALA A 230 -5.22 -14.47 -10.72
N PHE A 231 -5.11 -13.38 -9.99
CA PHE A 231 -5.72 -12.10 -10.30
C PHE A 231 -4.64 -11.18 -10.86
N LEU A 232 -4.70 -10.87 -12.15
CA LEU A 232 -3.75 -9.99 -12.82
C LEU A 232 -4.20 -8.53 -12.74
N LEU A 233 -3.28 -7.63 -12.37
CA LEU A 233 -3.49 -6.19 -12.35
C LEU A 233 -2.52 -5.51 -13.30
N PHE A 234 -3.05 -4.65 -14.16
CA PHE A 234 -2.29 -3.85 -15.11
C PHE A 234 -2.52 -2.36 -14.87
N GLU A 235 -1.48 -1.56 -15.07
CA GLU A 235 -1.53 -0.10 -14.93
C GLU A 235 -2.01 0.57 -16.22
N THR A 236 -1.60 0.03 -17.39
CA THR A 236 -1.91 0.57 -18.71
C THR A 236 -2.51 -0.50 -19.63
N VAL A 237 -3.27 -0.06 -20.64
CA VAL A 237 -3.82 -0.98 -21.63
C VAL A 237 -2.75 -1.54 -22.57
N GLU A 238 -1.67 -0.80 -22.80
CA GLU A 238 -0.51 -1.23 -23.57
C GLU A 238 0.21 -2.41 -22.90
N ASP A 239 0.31 -2.41 -21.56
CA ASP A 239 0.85 -3.53 -20.79
C ASP A 239 0.00 -4.80 -20.98
N VAL A 240 -1.33 -4.64 -21.00
CA VAL A 240 -2.26 -5.75 -21.29
C VAL A 240 -2.05 -6.28 -22.70
N LEU A 241 -2.00 -5.37 -23.69
CA LEU A 241 -1.80 -5.75 -25.09
C LEU A 241 -0.48 -6.52 -25.27
N THR A 242 0.61 -6.01 -24.72
CA THR A 242 1.93 -6.65 -24.78
C THR A 242 1.91 -8.04 -24.14
N ALA A 243 1.21 -8.19 -23.02
CA ALA A 243 1.07 -9.48 -22.35
C ALA A 243 0.26 -10.48 -23.19
N VAL A 244 -0.85 -10.06 -23.79
CA VAL A 244 -1.70 -10.91 -24.65
C VAL A 244 -0.95 -11.31 -25.94
N GLU A 245 -0.31 -10.37 -26.62
CA GLU A 245 0.53 -10.64 -27.78
C GLU A 245 1.69 -11.61 -27.47
N GLY A 246 2.21 -11.53 -26.23
CA GLY A 246 3.23 -12.46 -25.71
C GLY A 246 2.72 -13.86 -25.39
N GLY A 247 1.39 -14.06 -25.39
CA GLY A 247 0.73 -15.35 -25.17
C GLY A 247 0.18 -15.56 -23.75
N VAL A 248 0.00 -14.50 -22.95
CA VAL A 248 -0.74 -14.59 -21.68
C VAL A 248 -2.22 -14.79 -22.00
N PRO A 249 -2.89 -15.87 -21.54
CA PRO A 249 -4.22 -16.26 -21.99
C PRO A 249 -5.34 -15.46 -21.30
N ILE A 250 -5.37 -14.14 -21.50
CA ILE A 250 -6.43 -13.25 -20.99
C ILE A 250 -7.62 -13.31 -21.95
N LYS A 251 -8.76 -13.83 -21.46
CA LYS A 251 -10.00 -13.94 -22.25
C LYS A 251 -10.94 -12.75 -22.02
N SER A 252 -10.93 -12.19 -20.83
CA SER A 252 -11.75 -11.04 -20.42
C SER A 252 -10.89 -10.07 -19.62
N LEU A 253 -11.10 -8.78 -19.84
CA LEU A 253 -10.43 -7.68 -19.14
C LEU A 253 -11.48 -6.79 -18.48
N ASN A 254 -11.47 -6.75 -17.16
CA ASN A 254 -12.26 -5.79 -16.42
C ASN A 254 -11.59 -4.41 -16.44
N VAL A 255 -12.30 -3.39 -16.97
CA VAL A 255 -11.79 -2.02 -17.09
C VAL A 255 -12.25 -1.19 -15.89
N GLY A 256 -11.42 -1.12 -14.87
CA GLY A 256 -11.76 -0.48 -13.59
C GLY A 256 -11.50 1.00 -13.53
N SER A 257 -10.29 1.46 -13.88
CA SER A 257 -9.94 2.86 -13.83
C SER A 257 -8.77 3.19 -14.77
N MET A 258 -8.91 4.29 -15.50
CA MET A 258 -7.85 4.92 -16.31
C MET A 258 -7.79 6.40 -15.94
N ALA A 259 -6.78 6.77 -15.15
CA ALA A 259 -6.65 8.13 -14.64
C ALA A 259 -6.49 9.16 -15.75
N HIS A 260 -7.04 10.36 -15.51
CA HIS A 260 -6.83 11.48 -16.42
C HIS A 260 -5.38 11.97 -16.36
N SER A 261 -4.81 12.25 -17.52
CA SER A 261 -3.51 12.89 -17.69
C SER A 261 -3.55 13.82 -18.89
N GLU A 262 -2.53 14.64 -19.04
CA GLU A 262 -2.41 15.56 -20.18
C GLU A 262 -2.48 14.79 -21.51
N GLY A 263 -3.33 15.24 -22.43
CA GLY A 263 -3.56 14.60 -23.72
C GLY A 263 -4.67 13.54 -23.75
N LYS A 264 -5.22 13.13 -22.59
CA LYS A 264 -6.34 12.17 -22.53
C LYS A 264 -7.69 12.86 -22.47
N THR A 265 -8.66 12.30 -23.19
CA THR A 265 -10.06 12.74 -23.15
C THR A 265 -10.83 11.92 -22.12
N MET A 266 -11.58 12.60 -21.25
CA MET A 266 -12.45 11.96 -20.28
C MET A 266 -13.65 11.30 -20.99
N VAL A 267 -13.75 9.99 -20.91
CA VAL A 267 -14.87 9.20 -21.45
C VAL A 267 -15.99 9.12 -20.41
N ASN A 268 -15.63 8.92 -19.14
CA ASN A 268 -16.54 8.96 -17.99
C ASN A 268 -15.75 9.36 -16.71
N LYS A 269 -16.39 9.29 -15.54
CA LYS A 269 -15.81 9.71 -14.26
C LYS A 269 -14.55 8.93 -13.84
N VAL A 270 -14.31 7.74 -14.38
CA VAL A 270 -13.21 6.85 -14.01
C VAL A 270 -12.31 6.47 -15.18
N LEU A 271 -12.69 6.81 -16.41
CA LEU A 271 -11.97 6.44 -17.61
C LEU A 271 -11.62 7.67 -18.42
N SER A 272 -10.31 7.86 -18.67
CA SER A 272 -9.77 8.84 -19.62
C SER A 272 -8.83 8.12 -20.58
N MET A 273 -9.00 8.37 -21.88
CA MET A 273 -8.27 7.67 -22.93
C MET A 273 -7.67 8.63 -23.95
N ASP A 274 -6.58 8.26 -24.53
CA ASP A 274 -6.03 8.88 -25.74
C ASP A 274 -6.19 7.97 -26.96
N LYS A 275 -5.64 8.36 -28.11
CA LYS A 275 -5.73 7.60 -29.34
C LYS A 275 -4.96 6.26 -29.28
N ASN A 276 -3.90 6.19 -28.48
CA ASN A 276 -3.09 4.98 -28.33
C ASN A 276 -3.84 3.97 -27.46
N ASP A 277 -4.47 4.43 -26.37
CA ASP A 277 -5.32 3.59 -25.54
C ASP A 277 -6.43 2.94 -26.40
N VAL A 278 -7.14 3.75 -27.23
CA VAL A 278 -8.21 3.25 -28.09
C VAL A 278 -7.67 2.21 -29.09
N ALA A 279 -6.55 2.48 -29.73
CA ALA A 279 -5.93 1.53 -30.67
C ALA A 279 -5.51 0.23 -29.99
N ALA A 280 -5.05 0.29 -28.74
CA ALA A 280 -4.70 -0.90 -27.95
C ALA A 280 -5.95 -1.72 -27.60
N PHE A 281 -7.06 -1.09 -27.22
CA PHE A 281 -8.35 -1.78 -26.99
C PHE A 281 -8.89 -2.44 -28.27
N GLU A 282 -8.78 -1.77 -29.43
CA GLU A 282 -9.20 -2.34 -30.71
C GLU A 282 -8.39 -3.62 -31.05
N LYS A 283 -7.09 -3.58 -30.87
CA LYS A 283 -6.21 -4.75 -31.07
C LYS A 283 -6.55 -5.89 -30.09
N LEU A 284 -6.78 -5.58 -28.80
CA LEU A 284 -7.17 -6.59 -27.83
C LEU A 284 -8.50 -7.26 -28.21
N ARG A 285 -9.49 -6.49 -28.69
CA ARG A 285 -10.74 -7.03 -29.19
C ARG A 285 -10.51 -7.95 -30.41
N ASP A 286 -9.65 -7.54 -31.36
CA ASP A 286 -9.32 -8.33 -32.54
C ASP A 286 -8.56 -9.63 -32.17
N LEU A 287 -7.86 -9.64 -31.03
CA LEU A 287 -7.24 -10.83 -30.44
C LEU A 287 -8.22 -11.68 -29.61
N GLY A 288 -9.52 -11.28 -29.54
CA GLY A 288 -10.57 -12.04 -28.88
C GLY A 288 -10.71 -11.78 -27.37
N VAL A 289 -10.18 -10.67 -26.87
CA VAL A 289 -10.37 -10.25 -25.47
C VAL A 289 -11.72 -9.54 -25.32
N GLU A 290 -12.56 -10.01 -24.40
CA GLU A 290 -13.81 -9.37 -24.01
C GLU A 290 -13.56 -8.30 -22.93
N PHE A 291 -14.41 -7.27 -22.87
CA PHE A 291 -14.28 -6.17 -21.88
C PHE A 291 -15.52 -6.10 -20.99
N ASP A 292 -15.29 -5.97 -19.67
CA ASP A 292 -16.31 -5.82 -18.63
C ASP A 292 -16.20 -4.45 -17.94
#